data_ef10f0dee54c840013666cc29cbaa771
#
_entry.id   ef10f0dee54c840013666cc29cbaa771
#
_cell.length_a   1.000
_cell.length_b   1.000
_cell.length_c   1.000
_cell.angle_alpha   90.00
_cell.angle_beta   90.00
_cell.angle_gamma   90.00
#
_symmetry.space_group_name_H-M   'P 1'
#
loop_
_entity.id
_entity.type
_entity.pdbx_description
1 polymer ?
#
loop_
_entity_poly.entity_id
_entity_poly.type
_entity_poly.pdbx_seq_one_letter_code
_entity_poly.pdbx_strand_id
1 'polypeptide(L)'
;VMRNALQNDVYLFSGLKTHAQLFEASRLLLDETGNLKPYGAFANDFNKVNKNYNQTYLNTEYEYAVNAAQMAAKWTEFGDSDRYNLQYRTAGDNRVRDSHAKLNGTTLPKGDPFWDSYYAPNGWNCRCTVVEVLKDKYPLSDSAKAIAEGEKATTQIGKSGKNQLEIFRFNPGKQKVIFPPEHPYSKVVGASKVRQDLTEKQKEELKANRNAKDSEIQQWANSKIKKGRHLTITGKQFKATEVRISKSNIENLLKHTPNVNDKDAIRDIEKIIKSSTFQTSKELENKNSKNYGSKVARGVLSYNYYQSKWNGIDVEINMEVMKNGYEQPYAILFNKK
;
A
#
# COMPACT_ATOMS: atom_id res chain seq x y z
N VAL A 1 2.84 0.40 3.76
CA VAL A 1 1.55 1.04 3.39
C VAL A 1 1.25 0.84 1.91
N MET A 2 2.12 1.25 0.96
CA MET A 2 1.90 1.12 -0.49
C MET A 2 1.62 -0.33 -0.90
N ARG A 3 2.51 -1.28 -0.58
CA ARG A 3 2.36 -2.70 -0.95
C ARG A 3 0.98 -3.28 -0.59
N ASN A 4 0.50 -3.02 0.63
CA ASN A 4 -0.81 -3.54 1.06
C ASN A 4 -1.96 -2.91 0.27
N ALA A 5 -1.86 -1.60 -0.05
CA ALA A 5 -2.88 -0.93 -0.86
C ALA A 5 -2.93 -1.52 -2.27
N LEU A 6 -1.78 -1.75 -2.90
CA LEU A 6 -1.71 -2.36 -4.24
C LEU A 6 -2.20 -3.82 -4.24
N GLN A 7 -1.90 -4.60 -3.21
CA GLN A 7 -2.43 -5.97 -3.08
C GLN A 7 -3.95 -5.97 -2.93
N ASN A 8 -4.51 -5.03 -2.16
CA ASN A 8 -5.95 -4.87 -2.02
C ASN A 8 -6.61 -4.49 -3.34
N ASP A 9 -5.99 -3.62 -4.11
CA ASP A 9 -6.52 -3.22 -5.41
C ASP A 9 -6.57 -4.39 -6.40
N VAL A 10 -5.49 -5.21 -6.45
CA VAL A 10 -5.48 -6.44 -7.27
C VAL A 10 -6.58 -7.41 -6.86
N TYR A 11 -6.80 -7.59 -5.57
CA TYR A 11 -7.87 -8.47 -5.06
C TYR A 11 -9.25 -7.99 -5.49
N LEU A 12 -9.54 -6.69 -5.31
CA LEU A 12 -10.82 -6.09 -5.71
C LEU A 12 -11.03 -6.15 -7.23
N PHE A 13 -9.99 -5.82 -8.00
CA PHE A 13 -10.05 -5.91 -9.46
C PHE A 13 -10.34 -7.33 -9.94
N SER A 14 -9.66 -8.33 -9.39
CA SER A 14 -9.85 -9.74 -9.74
C SER A 14 -11.28 -10.22 -9.45
N GLY A 15 -11.84 -9.81 -8.32
CA GLY A 15 -13.22 -10.12 -7.97
C GLY A 15 -14.24 -9.44 -8.89
N LEU A 16 -14.03 -8.18 -9.25
CA LEU A 16 -14.87 -7.45 -10.21
C LEU A 16 -14.77 -8.04 -11.62
N LYS A 17 -13.56 -8.47 -12.05
CA LYS A 17 -13.36 -9.19 -13.30
C LYS A 17 -14.16 -10.49 -13.34
N THR A 18 -14.08 -11.28 -12.28
CA THR A 18 -14.83 -12.55 -12.15
C THR A 18 -16.35 -12.28 -12.21
N HIS A 19 -16.82 -11.25 -11.49
CA HIS A 19 -18.22 -10.85 -11.54
C HIS A 19 -18.66 -10.45 -12.96
N ALA A 20 -17.87 -9.65 -13.66
CA ALA A 20 -18.15 -9.23 -15.03
C ALA A 20 -18.22 -10.43 -15.99
N GLN A 21 -17.29 -11.37 -15.88
CA GLN A 21 -17.28 -12.59 -16.68
C GLN A 21 -18.52 -13.46 -16.41
N LEU A 22 -18.88 -13.66 -15.14
CA LEU A 22 -20.08 -14.42 -14.77
C LEU A 22 -21.37 -13.72 -15.23
N PHE A 23 -21.43 -12.40 -15.10
CA PHE A 23 -22.58 -11.61 -15.57
C PHE A 23 -22.75 -11.74 -17.09
N GLU A 24 -21.67 -11.61 -17.87
CA GLU A 24 -21.71 -11.79 -19.32
C GLU A 24 -22.11 -13.22 -19.69
N ALA A 25 -21.49 -14.23 -19.06
CA ALA A 25 -21.79 -15.64 -19.28
C ALA A 25 -23.27 -15.98 -19.00
N SER A 26 -23.84 -15.44 -17.92
CA SER A 26 -25.28 -15.69 -17.57
C SER A 26 -26.25 -15.22 -18.64
N ARG A 27 -25.89 -14.17 -19.37
CA ARG A 27 -26.73 -13.62 -20.47
C ARG A 27 -26.66 -14.44 -21.75
N LEU A 28 -25.67 -15.35 -21.86
CA LEU A 28 -25.54 -16.24 -23.01
C LEU A 28 -26.47 -17.44 -22.98
N LEU A 29 -27.15 -17.70 -21.86
CA LEU A 29 -28.03 -18.83 -21.67
C LEU A 29 -29.28 -18.73 -22.58
N LEU A 30 -29.74 -17.52 -22.88
CA LEU A 30 -30.94 -17.27 -23.68
C LEU A 30 -30.53 -16.80 -25.09
N ASP A 31 -31.36 -17.15 -26.06
CA ASP A 31 -31.30 -16.60 -27.40
C ASP A 31 -32.01 -15.23 -27.49
N GLU A 32 -32.07 -14.64 -28.68
CA GLU A 32 -32.69 -13.33 -28.92
C GLU A 32 -34.19 -13.32 -28.68
N THR A 33 -34.84 -14.50 -28.69
CA THR A 33 -36.27 -14.67 -28.44
C THR A 33 -36.58 -15.01 -26.98
N GLY A 34 -35.58 -15.15 -26.14
CA GLY A 34 -35.71 -15.46 -24.71
C GLY A 34 -35.83 -16.95 -24.39
N ASN A 35 -35.60 -17.84 -25.36
CA ASN A 35 -35.57 -19.28 -25.16
C ASN A 35 -34.18 -19.76 -24.72
N LEU A 36 -34.12 -20.88 -24.00
CA LEU A 36 -32.86 -21.52 -23.66
C LEU A 36 -32.10 -21.97 -24.91
N LYS A 37 -30.87 -21.56 -25.06
CA LYS A 37 -29.99 -22.03 -26.12
C LYS A 37 -29.67 -23.52 -25.97
N PRO A 38 -29.55 -24.30 -27.06
CA PRO A 38 -28.98 -25.61 -27.03
C PRO A 38 -27.57 -25.58 -26.44
N TYR A 39 -27.18 -26.60 -25.65
CA TYR A 39 -25.88 -26.62 -24.94
C TYR A 39 -24.69 -26.34 -25.84
N GLY A 40 -24.66 -26.90 -27.08
CA GLY A 40 -23.52 -26.67 -27.99
C GLY A 40 -23.38 -25.20 -28.42
N ALA A 41 -24.50 -24.50 -28.64
CA ALA A 41 -24.48 -23.06 -28.96
C ALA A 41 -24.02 -22.23 -27.74
N PHE A 42 -24.60 -22.51 -26.59
CA PHE A 42 -24.15 -21.88 -25.32
C PHE A 42 -22.66 -22.11 -25.05
N ALA A 43 -22.17 -23.36 -25.16
CA ALA A 43 -20.76 -23.69 -24.90
C ALA A 43 -19.82 -22.97 -25.86
N ASN A 44 -20.18 -22.83 -27.14
CA ASN A 44 -19.36 -22.08 -28.10
C ASN A 44 -19.28 -20.59 -27.74
N ASP A 45 -20.38 -19.96 -27.34
CA ASP A 45 -20.38 -18.55 -26.94
C ASP A 45 -19.65 -18.36 -25.62
N PHE A 46 -19.87 -19.23 -24.64
CA PHE A 46 -19.15 -19.22 -23.35
C PHE A 46 -17.63 -19.37 -23.55
N ASN A 47 -17.18 -20.26 -24.43
CA ASN A 47 -15.77 -20.44 -24.71
C ASN A 47 -15.11 -19.18 -25.31
N LYS A 48 -15.84 -18.39 -26.12
CA LYS A 48 -15.35 -17.09 -26.59
C LYS A 48 -15.14 -16.11 -25.44
N VAL A 49 -16.12 -15.99 -24.54
CA VAL A 49 -16.03 -15.15 -23.34
C VAL A 49 -14.85 -15.62 -22.48
N ASN A 50 -14.78 -16.92 -22.17
CA ASN A 50 -13.71 -17.49 -21.37
C ASN A 50 -12.32 -17.21 -21.96
N LYS A 51 -12.15 -17.38 -23.28
CA LYS A 51 -10.88 -17.06 -23.98
C LYS A 51 -10.52 -15.58 -23.84
N ASN A 52 -11.50 -14.68 -24.01
CA ASN A 52 -11.24 -13.24 -23.89
C ASN A 52 -10.78 -12.88 -22.47
N TYR A 53 -11.52 -13.29 -21.44
CA TYR A 53 -11.21 -12.93 -20.04
C TYR A 53 -9.92 -13.58 -19.52
N ASN A 54 -9.71 -14.85 -19.83
CA ASN A 54 -8.66 -15.67 -19.19
C ASN A 54 -7.39 -15.86 -20.05
N GLN A 55 -7.37 -15.34 -21.28
CA GLN A 55 -6.20 -15.34 -22.13
C GLN A 55 -5.86 -13.92 -22.62
N THR A 56 -6.72 -13.33 -23.45
CA THR A 56 -6.42 -12.05 -24.12
C THR A 56 -6.34 -10.89 -23.11
N TYR A 57 -7.38 -10.73 -22.28
CA TYR A 57 -7.40 -9.64 -21.30
C TYR A 57 -6.43 -9.89 -20.17
N LEU A 58 -6.30 -11.13 -19.70
CA LEU A 58 -5.42 -11.48 -18.58
C LEU A 58 -3.96 -11.11 -18.88
N ASN A 59 -3.46 -11.42 -20.07
CA ASN A 59 -2.09 -11.05 -20.44
C ASN A 59 -1.88 -9.53 -20.45
N THR A 60 -2.82 -8.81 -21.07
CA THR A 60 -2.74 -7.33 -21.14
C THR A 60 -2.84 -6.67 -19.77
N GLU A 61 -3.72 -7.17 -18.90
CA GLU A 61 -3.90 -6.70 -17.52
C GLU A 61 -2.67 -7.00 -16.66
N TYR A 62 -2.05 -8.17 -16.86
CA TYR A 62 -0.81 -8.52 -16.16
C TYR A 62 0.33 -7.56 -16.51
N GLU A 63 0.59 -7.33 -17.79
CA GLU A 63 1.63 -6.40 -18.23
C GLU A 63 1.37 -4.98 -17.72
N TYR A 64 0.12 -4.54 -17.74
CA TYR A 64 -0.28 -3.26 -17.19
C TYR A 64 -0.04 -3.19 -15.68
N ALA A 65 -0.44 -4.24 -14.93
CA ALA A 65 -0.29 -4.29 -13.48
C ALA A 65 1.18 -4.22 -13.05
N VAL A 66 2.08 -4.93 -13.77
CA VAL A 66 3.52 -4.88 -13.50
C VAL A 66 4.04 -3.45 -13.67
N ASN A 67 3.72 -2.78 -14.77
CA ASN A 67 4.19 -1.42 -15.02
C ASN A 67 3.59 -0.41 -14.02
N ALA A 68 2.27 -0.48 -13.78
CA ALA A 68 1.60 0.41 -12.82
C ALA A 68 2.15 0.24 -11.38
N ALA A 69 2.44 -1.00 -10.96
CA ALA A 69 3.04 -1.28 -9.65
C ALA A 69 4.45 -0.69 -9.53
N GLN A 70 5.29 -0.84 -10.58
CA GLN A 70 6.62 -0.23 -10.63
C GLN A 70 6.55 1.30 -10.56
N MET A 71 5.61 1.90 -11.28
CA MET A 71 5.41 3.34 -11.28
C MET A 71 4.86 3.85 -9.94
N ALA A 72 3.97 3.09 -9.29
CA ALA A 72 3.50 3.41 -7.94
C ALA A 72 4.64 3.36 -6.91
N ALA A 73 5.55 2.38 -7.01
CA ALA A 73 6.74 2.30 -6.16
C ALA A 73 7.66 3.52 -6.38
N LYS A 74 8.00 3.83 -7.62
CA LYS A 74 8.82 5.01 -7.97
C LYS A 74 8.24 6.31 -7.42
N TRP A 75 6.91 6.49 -7.48
CA TRP A 75 6.27 7.68 -6.95
C TRP A 75 6.57 7.91 -5.46
N THR A 76 6.66 6.82 -4.68
CA THR A 76 6.99 6.92 -3.24
C THR A 76 8.47 7.15 -2.96
N GLU A 77 9.33 6.79 -3.92
CA GLU A 77 10.78 6.98 -3.84
C GLU A 77 11.20 8.39 -4.25
N PHE A 78 10.42 9.05 -5.12
CA PHE A 78 10.71 10.41 -5.54
C PHE A 78 10.68 11.38 -4.36
N GLY A 79 11.81 12.06 -4.16
CA GLY A 79 11.97 13.05 -3.10
C GLY A 79 11.10 14.30 -3.32
N ASP A 80 10.80 14.98 -2.22
CA ASP A 80 10.18 16.31 -2.25
C ASP A 80 11.24 17.43 -2.24
N SER A 81 12.49 17.10 -2.63
CA SER A 81 13.58 18.04 -2.60
C SER A 81 13.52 19.00 -3.78
N ASP A 82 13.95 20.24 -3.53
CA ASP A 82 14.05 21.26 -4.57
C ASP A 82 15.14 21.01 -5.62
N ARG A 83 15.86 19.88 -5.54
CA ARG A 83 16.96 19.54 -6.45
C ARG A 83 16.49 18.86 -7.74
N TYR A 84 15.30 18.23 -7.75
CA TYR A 84 14.85 17.39 -8.84
C TYR A 84 13.51 17.85 -9.40
N ASN A 85 13.35 17.61 -10.69
CA ASN A 85 12.07 17.58 -11.39
C ASN A 85 11.79 16.15 -11.85
N LEU A 86 10.56 15.86 -12.20
CA LEU A 86 10.20 14.60 -12.83
C LEU A 86 10.20 14.77 -14.36
N GLN A 87 10.68 13.74 -15.06
CA GLN A 87 10.68 13.72 -16.52
C GLN A 87 10.00 12.46 -17.05
N TYR A 88 9.04 12.66 -17.95
CA TYR A 88 8.37 11.59 -18.68
C TYR A 88 9.30 11.01 -19.75
N ARG A 89 9.44 9.71 -19.80
CA ARG A 89 10.25 8.99 -20.79
C ARG A 89 9.48 7.85 -21.43
N THR A 90 9.53 7.81 -22.76
CA THR A 90 9.04 6.67 -23.53
C THR A 90 10.09 5.58 -23.62
N ALA A 91 9.69 4.38 -24.08
CA ALA A 91 10.64 3.27 -24.32
C ALA A 91 11.63 3.55 -25.48
N GLY A 92 11.37 4.58 -26.30
CA GLY A 92 12.28 5.02 -27.35
C GLY A 92 12.35 4.11 -28.58
N ASP A 93 11.47 3.13 -28.71
CA ASP A 93 11.41 2.20 -29.84
C ASP A 93 10.20 2.45 -30.76
N ASN A 94 10.13 1.73 -31.87
CA ASN A 94 9.08 1.86 -32.90
C ASN A 94 7.69 1.36 -32.47
N ARG A 95 7.55 0.84 -31.26
CA ARG A 95 6.25 0.43 -30.67
C ARG A 95 5.65 1.50 -29.75
N VAL A 96 6.35 2.64 -29.59
CA VAL A 96 5.79 3.79 -28.86
C VAL A 96 4.73 4.45 -29.73
N ARG A 97 3.53 4.66 -29.17
CA ARG A 97 2.48 5.39 -29.88
C ARG A 97 2.91 6.83 -30.15
N ASP A 98 2.58 7.37 -31.32
CA ASP A 98 2.93 8.75 -31.72
C ASP A 98 2.45 9.79 -30.69
N SER A 99 1.26 9.59 -30.13
CA SER A 99 0.73 10.45 -29.06
C SER A 99 1.56 10.40 -27.78
N HIS A 100 2.09 9.23 -27.42
CA HIS A 100 2.98 9.07 -26.25
C HIS A 100 4.39 9.63 -26.55
N ALA A 101 4.86 9.52 -27.79
CA ALA A 101 6.16 10.05 -28.19
C ALA A 101 6.24 11.56 -27.94
N LYS A 102 5.13 12.29 -28.07
CA LYS A 102 5.05 13.74 -27.80
C LYS A 102 5.21 14.09 -26.31
N LEU A 103 4.98 13.14 -25.42
CA LEU A 103 5.19 13.32 -23.97
C LEU A 103 6.66 13.10 -23.57
N ASN A 104 7.47 12.53 -24.47
CA ASN A 104 8.86 12.23 -24.15
C ASN A 104 9.65 13.51 -23.85
N GLY A 105 10.35 13.52 -22.72
CA GLY A 105 11.12 14.70 -22.28
C GLY A 105 10.31 15.74 -21.52
N THR A 106 8.98 15.59 -21.38
CA THR A 106 8.18 16.48 -20.52
C THR A 106 8.77 16.50 -19.11
N THR A 107 9.25 17.67 -18.69
CA THR A 107 9.99 17.88 -17.43
C THR A 107 9.25 18.90 -16.58
N LEU A 108 8.71 18.48 -15.43
CA LEU A 108 7.86 19.30 -14.56
C LEU A 108 8.15 19.00 -13.08
N PRO A 109 7.93 19.95 -12.16
CA PRO A 109 8.01 19.69 -10.73
C PRO A 109 7.06 18.55 -10.31
N LYS A 110 7.42 17.78 -9.27
CA LYS A 110 6.60 16.66 -8.74
C LYS A 110 5.16 17.08 -8.38
N GLY A 111 4.97 18.34 -7.92
CA GLY A 111 3.66 18.87 -7.56
C GLY A 111 2.81 19.36 -8.74
N ASP A 112 3.31 19.29 -9.98
CA ASP A 112 2.56 19.77 -11.15
C ASP A 112 1.31 18.92 -11.42
N PRO A 113 0.15 19.53 -11.74
CA PRO A 113 -1.11 18.83 -12.05
C PRO A 113 -1.02 17.81 -13.18
N PHE A 114 -0.06 17.97 -14.11
CA PHE A 114 0.19 16.99 -15.16
C PHE A 114 0.34 15.57 -14.60
N TRP A 115 1.06 15.43 -13.48
CA TRP A 115 1.31 14.11 -12.86
C TRP A 115 0.08 13.49 -12.21
N ASP A 116 -0.99 14.23 -11.99
CA ASP A 116 -2.22 13.69 -11.41
C ASP A 116 -2.97 12.79 -12.39
N SER A 117 -2.94 13.17 -13.67
CA SER A 117 -3.70 12.51 -14.74
C SER A 117 -2.83 11.77 -15.76
N TYR A 118 -1.61 12.23 -16.00
CA TYR A 118 -0.79 11.71 -17.12
C TYR A 118 0.52 11.05 -16.68
N TYR A 119 0.62 10.70 -15.42
CA TYR A 119 1.69 9.85 -14.91
C TYR A 119 1.56 8.44 -15.50
N ALA A 120 2.68 7.90 -16.03
CA ALA A 120 2.65 6.58 -16.69
C ALA A 120 2.17 5.45 -15.73
N PRO A 121 1.53 4.39 -16.25
CA PRO A 121 1.22 4.06 -17.66
C PRO A 121 -0.11 4.68 -18.14
N ASN A 122 -0.11 5.23 -19.36
CA ASN A 122 -1.27 5.93 -19.95
C ASN A 122 -2.05 5.06 -20.96
N GLY A 123 -2.15 3.78 -20.74
CA GLY A 123 -2.90 2.85 -21.59
C GLY A 123 -2.41 1.42 -21.49
N TRP A 124 -3.17 0.51 -22.06
CA TRP A 124 -2.76 -0.89 -22.16
C TRP A 124 -1.45 -1.02 -22.96
N ASN A 125 -0.56 -1.92 -22.51
CA ASN A 125 0.77 -2.14 -23.11
C ASN A 125 1.67 -0.89 -23.16
N CYS A 126 1.38 0.13 -22.35
CA CYS A 126 2.23 1.30 -22.22
C CYS A 126 3.52 0.94 -21.45
N ARG A 127 4.69 1.24 -22.04
CA ARG A 127 6.02 0.98 -21.47
C ARG A 127 6.75 2.28 -21.11
N CYS A 128 6.02 3.39 -21.05
CA CYS A 128 6.57 4.65 -20.61
C CYS A 128 6.90 4.63 -19.11
N THR A 129 7.83 5.48 -18.70
CA THR A 129 8.27 5.61 -17.31
C THR A 129 8.45 7.08 -16.94
N VAL A 130 8.59 7.37 -15.67
CA VAL A 130 8.97 8.68 -15.15
C VAL A 130 10.22 8.53 -14.31
N VAL A 131 11.12 9.48 -14.39
CA VAL A 131 12.39 9.50 -13.66
C VAL A 131 12.65 10.88 -13.04
N GLU A 132 13.42 10.91 -11.96
CA GLU A 132 13.95 12.16 -11.43
C GLU A 132 15.13 12.64 -12.29
N VAL A 133 15.15 13.95 -12.55
CA VAL A 133 16.24 14.64 -13.25
C VAL A 133 16.64 15.89 -12.48
N LEU A 134 17.91 16.26 -12.53
CA LEU A 134 18.39 17.50 -11.90
C LEU A 134 17.71 18.70 -12.55
N LYS A 135 17.25 19.66 -11.74
CA LYS A 135 16.53 20.87 -12.20
C LYS A 135 17.24 21.61 -13.32
N ASP A 136 18.53 21.83 -13.17
CA ASP A 136 19.31 22.67 -14.10
C ASP A 136 19.81 21.91 -15.33
N LYS A 137 19.55 20.61 -15.41
CA LYS A 137 20.03 19.77 -16.51
C LYS A 137 19.06 19.74 -17.70
N TYR A 138 17.78 19.89 -17.44
CA TYR A 138 16.74 19.84 -18.47
C TYR A 138 15.84 21.07 -18.34
N PRO A 139 15.47 21.70 -19.48
CA PRO A 139 14.54 22.83 -19.45
C PRO A 139 13.17 22.38 -18.93
N LEU A 140 12.51 23.25 -18.17
CA LEU A 140 11.13 23.02 -17.74
C LEU A 140 10.20 23.10 -18.95
N SER A 141 9.26 22.16 -18.98
CA SER A 141 8.15 22.19 -19.94
C SER A 141 7.07 23.18 -19.52
N ASP A 142 6.32 23.67 -20.50
CA ASP A 142 5.07 24.39 -20.24
C ASP A 142 4.01 23.39 -19.75
N SER A 143 3.50 23.59 -18.54
CA SER A 143 2.54 22.69 -17.90
C SER A 143 1.21 22.60 -18.68
N ALA A 144 0.68 23.73 -19.16
CA ALA A 144 -0.58 23.75 -19.90
C ALA A 144 -0.45 22.98 -21.23
N LYS A 145 0.67 23.17 -21.94
CA LYS A 145 0.97 22.43 -23.17
C LYS A 145 1.15 20.93 -22.89
N ALA A 146 1.86 20.58 -21.83
CA ALA A 146 2.05 19.19 -21.42
C ALA A 146 0.71 18.51 -21.10
N ILE A 147 -0.17 19.18 -20.37
CA ILE A 147 -1.52 18.68 -20.06
C ILE A 147 -2.32 18.46 -21.35
N ALA A 148 -2.29 19.41 -22.30
CA ALA A 148 -3.00 19.25 -23.58
C ALA A 148 -2.47 18.06 -24.42
N GLU A 149 -1.16 17.83 -24.43
CA GLU A 149 -0.59 16.64 -25.09
C GLU A 149 -0.90 15.35 -24.33
N GLY A 150 -0.93 15.38 -22.98
CA GLY A 150 -1.38 14.27 -22.14
C GLY A 150 -2.84 13.90 -22.42
N GLU A 151 -3.71 14.88 -22.59
CA GLU A 151 -5.09 14.66 -22.97
C GLU A 151 -5.22 13.96 -24.33
N LYS A 152 -4.49 14.41 -25.33
CA LYS A 152 -4.42 13.76 -26.66
C LYS A 152 -3.90 12.34 -26.56
N ALA A 153 -2.86 12.12 -25.76
CA ALA A 153 -2.26 10.80 -25.55
C ALA A 153 -3.20 9.80 -24.88
N THR A 154 -4.18 10.29 -24.13
CA THR A 154 -5.22 9.52 -23.43
C THR A 154 -6.61 9.72 -24.03
N THR A 155 -6.69 10.00 -25.33
CA THR A 155 -7.95 10.13 -26.06
C THR A 155 -7.95 9.15 -27.23
N GLN A 156 -8.88 8.19 -27.18
CA GLN A 156 -9.21 7.28 -28.27
C GLN A 156 -10.72 7.07 -28.29
N ILE A 157 -11.37 7.73 -29.24
CA ILE A 157 -12.83 7.64 -29.38
C ILE A 157 -13.20 6.30 -30.00
N GLY A 158 -13.93 5.48 -29.26
CA GLY A 158 -14.45 4.20 -29.73
C GLY A 158 -15.72 4.37 -30.61
N LYS A 159 -16.20 3.25 -31.13
CA LYS A 159 -17.44 3.21 -31.97
C LYS A 159 -18.68 3.77 -31.24
N SER A 160 -18.72 3.73 -29.92
CA SER A 160 -19.80 4.28 -29.09
C SER A 160 -19.69 5.78 -28.82
N GLY A 161 -18.71 6.49 -29.41
CA GLY A 161 -18.45 7.90 -29.15
C GLY A 161 -17.78 8.17 -27.79
N LYS A 162 -17.45 7.15 -27.00
CA LYS A 162 -16.79 7.29 -25.70
C LYS A 162 -15.28 7.20 -25.84
N ASN A 163 -14.57 7.99 -25.03
CA ASN A 163 -13.11 7.87 -24.92
C ASN A 163 -12.74 6.60 -24.16
N GLN A 164 -12.05 5.68 -24.84
CA GLN A 164 -11.63 4.39 -24.25
C GLN A 164 -10.40 4.49 -23.37
N LEU A 165 -9.58 5.54 -23.52
CA LEU A 165 -8.34 5.73 -22.78
C LEU A 165 -8.48 6.68 -21.58
N GLU A 166 -9.63 7.31 -21.40
CA GLU A 166 -9.88 8.24 -20.30
C GLU A 166 -9.66 7.58 -18.93
N ILE A 167 -9.96 6.29 -18.79
CA ILE A 167 -9.79 5.52 -17.56
C ILE A 167 -8.34 5.51 -17.07
N PHE A 168 -7.35 5.76 -17.93
CA PHE A 168 -5.92 5.82 -17.59
C PHE A 168 -5.45 7.18 -17.11
N ARG A 169 -6.34 8.17 -16.97
CA ARG A 169 -6.04 9.51 -16.45
C ARG A 169 -6.00 9.48 -14.93
N PHE A 170 -4.99 8.81 -14.37
CA PHE A 170 -4.77 8.75 -12.92
C PHE A 170 -3.29 8.49 -12.61
N ASN A 171 -2.90 8.74 -11.35
CA ASN A 171 -1.56 8.44 -10.86
C ASN A 171 -1.61 7.23 -9.90
N PRO A 172 -1.06 6.07 -10.29
CA PRO A 172 -1.11 4.86 -9.46
C PRO A 172 -0.41 5.04 -8.11
N GLY A 173 0.63 5.85 -8.03
CA GLY A 173 1.34 6.12 -6.79
C GLY A 173 0.59 7.04 -5.83
N LYS A 174 -0.02 8.13 -6.34
CA LYS A 174 -0.86 9.04 -5.56
C LYS A 174 -2.11 8.34 -5.04
N GLN A 175 -2.81 7.61 -5.91
CA GLN A 175 -4.07 6.93 -5.57
C GLN A 175 -3.86 5.59 -4.89
N LYS A 176 -2.64 5.04 -4.90
CA LYS A 176 -2.28 3.75 -4.31
C LYS A 176 -3.10 2.58 -4.90
N VAL A 177 -3.34 2.63 -6.19
CA VAL A 177 -4.05 1.63 -6.97
C VAL A 177 -3.21 1.20 -8.18
N ILE A 178 -3.40 -0.03 -8.65
CA ILE A 178 -2.76 -0.55 -9.85
C ILE A 178 -3.66 -0.34 -11.06
N PHE A 179 -4.91 -0.77 -10.94
CA PHE A 179 -5.85 -0.76 -12.05
C PHE A 179 -6.65 0.54 -12.11
N PRO A 180 -7.07 0.96 -13.32
CA PRO A 180 -7.90 2.15 -13.48
C PRO A 180 -9.15 2.10 -12.60
N PRO A 181 -9.41 3.10 -11.72
CA PRO A 181 -10.59 3.10 -10.85
C PRO A 181 -11.91 3.00 -11.61
N GLU A 182 -11.96 3.62 -12.82
CA GLU A 182 -13.12 3.67 -13.71
C GLU A 182 -13.16 2.53 -14.74
N HIS A 183 -12.46 1.41 -14.46
CA HIS A 183 -12.45 0.25 -15.34
C HIS A 183 -13.87 -0.30 -15.59
N PRO A 184 -14.20 -0.77 -16.82
CA PRO A 184 -15.52 -1.29 -17.13
C PRO A 184 -16.05 -2.36 -16.17
N TYR A 185 -15.20 -3.18 -15.56
CA TYR A 185 -15.63 -4.18 -14.58
C TYR A 185 -16.30 -3.55 -13.35
N SER A 186 -15.94 -2.33 -12.98
CA SER A 186 -16.56 -1.61 -11.87
C SER A 186 -17.96 -1.05 -12.20
N LYS A 187 -18.32 -1.06 -13.49
CA LYS A 187 -19.59 -0.50 -14.02
C LYS A 187 -20.64 -1.57 -14.35
N VAL A 188 -20.30 -2.84 -14.23
CA VAL A 188 -21.23 -3.95 -14.43
C VAL A 188 -22.31 -3.92 -13.33
N VAL A 189 -23.53 -4.26 -13.70
CA VAL A 189 -24.65 -4.35 -12.74
C VAL A 189 -24.28 -5.26 -11.58
N GLY A 190 -24.46 -4.77 -10.35
CA GLY A 190 -24.07 -5.48 -9.13
C GLY A 190 -22.61 -5.29 -8.68
N ALA A 191 -21.75 -4.68 -9.50
CA ALA A 191 -20.33 -4.49 -9.18
C ALA A 191 -20.09 -3.72 -7.86
N SER A 192 -20.92 -2.73 -7.54
CA SER A 192 -20.82 -1.96 -6.29
C SER A 192 -21.04 -2.85 -5.06
N LYS A 193 -22.02 -3.76 -5.13
CA LYS A 193 -22.26 -4.72 -4.04
C LYS A 193 -21.11 -5.71 -3.91
N VAL A 194 -20.64 -6.26 -5.03
CA VAL A 194 -19.47 -7.15 -5.04
C VAL A 194 -18.24 -6.47 -4.43
N ARG A 195 -17.97 -5.22 -4.80
CA ARG A 195 -16.84 -4.43 -4.20
C ARG A 195 -17.01 -4.30 -2.70
N GLN A 196 -18.20 -3.99 -2.22
CA GLN A 196 -18.49 -3.88 -0.79
C GLN A 196 -18.23 -5.21 -0.07
N ASP A 197 -18.77 -6.31 -0.56
CA ASP A 197 -18.66 -7.64 0.04
C ASP A 197 -17.18 -8.10 0.08
N LEU A 198 -16.43 -7.89 -1.00
CA LEU A 198 -15.00 -8.18 -1.06
C LEU A 198 -14.19 -7.34 -0.06
N THR A 199 -14.55 -6.06 0.09
CA THR A 199 -13.90 -5.16 1.04
C THR A 199 -14.15 -5.59 2.48
N GLU A 200 -15.38 -5.96 2.83
CA GLU A 200 -15.71 -6.46 4.18
C GLU A 200 -15.01 -7.80 4.46
N LYS A 201 -15.06 -8.75 3.52
CA LYS A 201 -14.33 -10.02 3.64
C LYS A 201 -12.84 -9.83 3.89
N GLN A 202 -12.21 -8.92 3.15
CA GLN A 202 -10.81 -8.62 3.31
C GLN A 202 -10.48 -8.02 4.68
N LYS A 203 -11.36 -7.13 5.20
CA LYS A 203 -11.23 -6.59 6.56
C LYS A 203 -11.33 -7.69 7.62
N GLU A 204 -12.27 -8.63 7.45
CA GLU A 204 -12.43 -9.77 8.36
C GLU A 204 -11.19 -10.68 8.35
N GLU A 205 -10.67 -11.03 7.17
CA GLU A 205 -9.45 -11.82 7.05
C GLU A 205 -8.23 -11.12 7.69
N LEU A 206 -8.06 -9.82 7.47
CA LEU A 206 -6.99 -9.04 8.11
C LEU A 206 -7.14 -9.03 9.64
N LYS A 207 -8.36 -8.91 10.15
CA LYS A 207 -8.65 -8.98 11.59
C LYS A 207 -8.36 -10.37 12.15
N ALA A 208 -8.79 -11.42 11.47
CA ALA A 208 -8.53 -12.81 11.87
C ALA A 208 -7.02 -13.10 11.91
N ASN A 209 -6.26 -12.72 10.88
CA ASN A 209 -4.81 -12.87 10.81
C ASN A 209 -4.11 -12.11 11.95
N ARG A 210 -4.56 -10.90 12.26
CA ARG A 210 -4.05 -10.12 13.40
C ARG A 210 -4.29 -10.84 14.71
N ASN A 211 -5.51 -11.30 14.96
CA ASN A 211 -5.88 -11.98 16.20
C ASN A 211 -5.11 -13.29 16.37
N ALA A 212 -4.92 -14.07 15.30
CA ALA A 212 -4.12 -15.28 15.30
C ALA A 212 -2.66 -14.99 15.70
N LYS A 213 -2.06 -13.94 15.10
CA LYS A 213 -0.70 -13.52 15.42
C LYS A 213 -0.56 -13.00 16.86
N ASP A 214 -1.53 -12.23 17.33
CA ASP A 214 -1.57 -11.76 18.72
C ASP A 214 -1.62 -12.91 19.70
N SER A 215 -2.46 -13.94 19.44
CA SER A 215 -2.56 -15.13 20.25
C SER A 215 -1.26 -15.93 20.27
N GLU A 216 -0.60 -16.08 19.13
CA GLU A 216 0.69 -16.76 19.00
C GLU A 216 1.78 -16.07 19.84
N ILE A 217 1.86 -14.74 19.80
CA ILE A 217 2.84 -13.98 20.58
C ILE A 217 2.49 -14.01 22.07
N GLN A 218 1.22 -13.96 22.44
CA GLN A 218 0.80 -14.09 23.83
C GLN A 218 1.13 -15.49 24.41
N GLN A 219 0.95 -16.57 23.64
CA GLN A 219 1.38 -17.91 24.02
C GLN A 219 2.88 -17.99 24.23
N TRP A 220 3.66 -17.42 23.31
CA TRP A 220 5.12 -17.31 23.47
C TRP A 220 5.47 -16.52 24.75
N ALA A 221 4.87 -15.37 25.00
CA ALA A 221 5.10 -14.59 26.22
C ALA A 221 4.75 -15.39 27.48
N ASN A 222 3.66 -16.17 27.46
CA ASN A 222 3.26 -17.02 28.57
C ASN A 222 4.26 -18.14 28.85
N SER A 223 4.92 -18.67 27.82
CA SER A 223 5.97 -19.67 27.97
C SER A 223 7.28 -19.09 28.56
N LYS A 224 7.58 -17.82 28.24
CA LYS A 224 8.83 -17.14 28.64
C LYS A 224 8.71 -16.43 29.99
N ILE A 225 7.57 -15.83 30.28
CA ILE A 225 7.35 -14.99 31.46
C ILE A 225 6.36 -15.68 32.40
N LYS A 226 6.82 -16.21 33.53
CA LYS A 226 5.95 -16.81 34.55
C LYS A 226 5.00 -15.76 35.15
N LYS A 227 3.84 -16.19 35.67
CA LYS A 227 2.87 -15.29 36.31
C LYS A 227 3.54 -14.49 37.45
N GLY A 228 3.34 -13.19 37.46
CA GLY A 228 3.95 -12.28 38.48
C GLY A 228 5.45 -12.05 38.31
N ARG A 229 6.08 -12.56 37.24
CA ARG A 229 7.50 -12.33 36.92
C ARG A 229 7.65 -11.37 35.73
N HIS A 230 8.87 -10.93 35.49
CA HIS A 230 9.28 -10.13 34.33
C HIS A 230 10.64 -10.63 33.83
N LEU A 231 10.94 -10.35 32.58
CA LEU A 231 12.29 -10.46 32.04
C LEU A 231 13.05 -9.20 32.44
N THR A 232 14.29 -9.34 32.89
CA THR A 232 15.13 -8.23 33.30
C THR A 232 16.31 -8.10 32.36
N ILE A 233 16.55 -6.88 31.84
CA ILE A 233 17.69 -6.57 31.00
C ILE A 233 18.48 -5.46 31.69
N THR A 234 19.75 -5.69 31.91
CA THR A 234 20.69 -4.71 32.46
C THR A 234 21.70 -4.31 31.40
N GLY A 235 22.17 -3.06 31.44
CA GLY A 235 23.15 -2.56 30.50
C GLY A 235 23.50 -1.09 30.74
N LYS A 236 24.73 -0.70 30.44
CA LYS A 236 25.21 0.67 30.61
C LYS A 236 24.56 1.69 29.69
N GLN A 237 23.88 1.22 28.61
CA GLN A 237 23.18 2.04 27.63
C GLN A 237 21.84 2.57 28.15
N PHE A 238 21.28 1.99 29.20
CA PHE A 238 20.00 2.42 29.78
C PHE A 238 20.21 3.58 30.74
N LYS A 239 19.21 4.45 30.81
CA LYS A 239 19.16 5.56 31.78
C LYS A 239 18.71 5.08 33.14
N ALA A 240 17.89 4.06 33.22
CA ALA A 240 17.53 3.39 34.46
C ALA A 240 18.49 2.23 34.77
N THR A 241 18.38 1.68 35.97
CA THR A 241 19.21 0.55 36.43
C THR A 241 18.95 -0.74 35.64
N GLU A 242 17.73 -0.92 35.19
CA GLU A 242 17.29 -2.09 34.46
C GLU A 242 16.06 -1.82 33.61
N VAL A 243 15.84 -2.64 32.60
CA VAL A 243 14.59 -2.70 31.82
C VAL A 243 13.83 -3.95 32.22
N ARG A 244 12.54 -3.80 32.55
CA ARG A 244 11.63 -4.88 32.91
C ARG A 244 10.60 -5.11 31.82
N ILE A 245 10.40 -6.37 31.43
CA ILE A 245 9.40 -6.76 30.44
C ILE A 245 8.44 -7.75 31.09
N SER A 246 7.24 -7.30 31.35
CA SER A 246 6.12 -8.12 31.86
C SER A 246 5.19 -8.56 30.73
N LYS A 247 4.25 -9.47 31.02
CA LYS A 247 3.20 -9.84 30.06
C LYS A 247 2.35 -8.64 29.62
N SER A 248 2.04 -7.71 30.54
CA SER A 248 1.30 -6.50 30.19
C SER A 248 2.05 -5.58 29.25
N ASN A 249 3.39 -5.55 29.31
CA ASN A 249 4.19 -4.83 28.34
C ASN A 249 4.09 -5.48 26.94
N ILE A 250 4.08 -6.82 26.85
CA ILE A 250 3.87 -7.52 25.59
C ILE A 250 2.48 -7.20 25.00
N GLU A 251 1.43 -7.18 25.82
CA GLU A 251 0.09 -6.77 25.40
C GLU A 251 0.04 -5.33 24.89
N ASN A 252 0.77 -4.42 25.52
CA ASN A 252 0.89 -3.03 25.07
C ASN A 252 1.65 -2.94 23.72
N LEU A 253 2.76 -3.65 23.59
CA LEU A 253 3.51 -3.74 22.34
C LEU A 253 2.65 -4.26 21.20
N LEU A 254 1.83 -5.29 21.41
CA LEU A 254 0.89 -5.82 20.42
C LEU A 254 -0.12 -4.76 19.95
N LYS A 255 -0.65 -3.96 20.88
CA LYS A 255 -1.58 -2.86 20.57
C LYS A 255 -0.92 -1.76 19.73
N HIS A 256 0.33 -1.43 20.04
CA HIS A 256 1.10 -0.37 19.37
C HIS A 256 1.87 -0.83 18.13
N THR A 257 1.80 -2.13 17.77
CA THR A 257 2.38 -2.70 16.55
C THR A 257 1.24 -3.15 15.62
N PRO A 258 0.64 -2.26 14.83
CA PRO A 258 -0.57 -2.56 14.06
C PRO A 258 -0.32 -3.49 12.88
N ASN A 259 0.90 -3.52 12.32
CA ASN A 259 1.24 -4.37 11.19
C ASN A 259 1.60 -5.79 11.68
N VAL A 260 0.90 -6.79 11.16
CA VAL A 260 1.06 -8.20 11.54
C VAL A 260 2.50 -8.69 11.37
N ASN A 261 3.16 -8.31 10.29
CA ASN A 261 4.54 -8.73 9.99
C ASN A 261 5.57 -8.13 10.96
N ASP A 262 5.28 -6.99 11.56
CA ASP A 262 6.18 -6.32 12.48
C ASP A 262 6.07 -6.87 13.91
N LYS A 263 5.00 -7.61 14.20
CA LYS A 263 4.76 -8.22 15.51
C LYS A 263 5.78 -9.28 15.89
N ASP A 264 6.44 -9.91 14.93
CA ASP A 264 7.53 -10.86 15.21
C ASP A 264 8.71 -10.20 15.94
N ALA A 265 8.92 -8.89 15.76
CA ALA A 265 9.92 -8.15 16.53
C ALA A 265 9.68 -8.21 18.05
N ILE A 266 8.44 -8.42 18.49
CA ILE A 266 8.11 -8.56 19.90
C ILE A 266 8.75 -9.82 20.52
N ARG A 267 8.93 -10.87 19.73
CA ARG A 267 9.67 -12.07 20.16
C ARG A 267 11.17 -11.82 20.33
N ASP A 268 11.70 -10.89 19.54
CA ASP A 268 13.10 -10.50 19.59
C ASP A 268 13.35 -9.27 20.48
N ILE A 269 12.35 -8.84 21.26
CA ILE A 269 12.37 -7.60 22.04
C ILE A 269 13.61 -7.49 22.96
N GLU A 270 14.07 -8.60 23.55
CA GLU A 270 15.26 -8.60 24.37
C GLU A 270 16.53 -8.27 23.56
N LYS A 271 16.66 -8.84 22.36
CA LYS A 271 17.81 -8.56 21.47
C LYS A 271 17.78 -7.11 20.99
N ILE A 272 16.59 -6.64 20.60
CA ILE A 272 16.39 -5.26 20.12
C ILE A 272 16.75 -4.26 21.22
N ILE A 273 16.31 -4.50 22.46
CA ILE A 273 16.63 -3.64 23.61
C ILE A 273 18.13 -3.71 23.95
N LYS A 274 18.74 -4.89 23.98
CA LYS A 274 20.16 -5.06 24.28
C LYS A 274 21.08 -4.36 23.26
N SER A 275 20.70 -4.29 22.01
CA SER A 275 21.45 -3.62 20.93
C SER A 275 21.07 -2.15 20.74
N SER A 276 20.17 -1.62 21.55
CA SER A 276 19.66 -0.25 21.36
C SER A 276 20.62 0.80 21.95
N THR A 277 20.55 2.00 21.35
CA THR A 277 21.28 3.20 21.83
C THR A 277 20.30 4.27 22.23
N PHE A 278 20.54 4.90 23.38
CA PHE A 278 19.72 6.01 23.87
C PHE A 278 19.78 7.21 22.90
N GLN A 279 18.65 7.83 22.64
CA GLN A 279 18.53 9.02 21.80
C GLN A 279 18.12 10.25 22.59
N THR A 280 16.99 10.20 23.25
CA THR A 280 16.40 11.35 23.95
C THR A 280 15.43 10.92 25.03
N SER A 281 15.12 11.85 25.94
CA SER A 281 14.04 11.72 26.92
C SER A 281 12.98 12.78 26.69
N LYS A 282 11.71 12.42 26.91
CA LYS A 282 10.60 13.37 26.91
C LYS A 282 9.79 13.23 28.18
N GLU A 283 9.43 14.33 28.77
CA GLU A 283 8.50 14.35 29.90
C GLU A 283 7.09 13.91 29.49
N LEU A 284 6.26 13.55 30.46
CA LEU A 284 4.84 13.29 30.21
C LEU A 284 4.18 14.55 29.69
N GLU A 285 3.86 14.55 28.40
CA GLU A 285 3.20 15.67 27.74
C GLU A 285 1.77 15.84 28.23
N ASN A 286 1.39 17.11 28.42
CA ASN A 286 0.03 17.62 28.53
C ASN A 286 -0.81 17.05 29.68
N LYS A 287 -0.77 17.75 30.81
CA LYS A 287 -1.61 17.48 32.00
C LYS A 287 -3.12 17.40 31.68
N ASN A 288 -3.54 17.97 30.57
CA ASN A 288 -4.91 17.97 30.06
C ASN A 288 -5.24 16.77 29.14
N SER A 289 -4.30 15.88 28.84
CA SER A 289 -4.58 14.71 28.01
C SER A 289 -5.41 13.68 28.79
N LYS A 290 -6.42 13.09 28.12
CA LYS A 290 -7.29 12.04 28.68
C LYS A 290 -6.52 10.88 29.33
N ASN A 291 -5.28 10.64 28.91
CA ASN A 291 -4.45 9.52 29.38
C ASN A 291 -3.41 9.92 30.43
N TYR A 292 -3.24 11.22 30.75
CA TYR A 292 -2.22 11.69 31.69
C TYR A 292 -2.42 11.09 33.09
N GLY A 293 -3.64 11.20 33.64
CA GLY A 293 -3.96 10.66 34.95
C GLY A 293 -3.72 9.16 35.08
N SER A 294 -4.05 8.39 34.05
CA SER A 294 -3.79 6.94 34.00
C SER A 294 -2.29 6.60 33.98
N LYS A 295 -1.47 7.39 33.28
CA LYS A 295 -0.01 7.19 33.24
C LYS A 295 0.61 7.49 34.61
N VAL A 296 0.25 8.62 35.20
CA VAL A 296 0.71 9.00 36.54
C VAL A 296 0.30 7.96 37.58
N ALA A 297 -0.96 7.49 37.55
CA ALA A 297 -1.45 6.45 38.47
C ALA A 297 -0.66 5.13 38.34
N ARG A 298 -0.17 4.80 37.16
CA ARG A 298 0.72 3.64 36.94
C ARG A 298 2.17 3.90 37.35
N GLY A 299 2.51 5.10 37.76
CA GLY A 299 3.86 5.47 38.19
C GLY A 299 4.81 5.80 37.03
N VAL A 300 4.30 6.17 35.85
CA VAL A 300 5.12 6.63 34.73
C VAL A 300 5.57 8.07 35.00
N LEU A 301 6.87 8.35 34.87
CA LEU A 301 7.47 9.67 35.07
C LEU A 301 7.76 10.37 33.74
N SER A 302 8.31 9.64 32.76
CA SER A 302 8.75 10.18 31.48
C SER A 302 8.87 9.05 30.48
N TYR A 303 9.30 9.40 29.26
CA TYR A 303 9.62 8.44 28.20
C TYR A 303 11.07 8.59 27.78
N ASN A 304 11.74 7.45 27.60
CA ASN A 304 13.06 7.35 26.96
C ASN A 304 12.92 6.69 25.58
N TYR A 305 13.63 7.24 24.61
CA TYR A 305 13.61 6.78 23.23
C TYR A 305 14.96 6.18 22.88
N TYR A 306 14.93 4.97 22.33
CA TYR A 306 16.12 4.21 21.95
C TYR A 306 16.04 3.82 20.48
N GLN A 307 17.17 3.85 19.79
CA GLN A 307 17.29 3.40 18.40
C GLN A 307 17.99 2.05 18.34
N SER A 308 17.48 1.16 17.50
CA SER A 308 18.03 -0.16 17.25
C SER A 308 17.77 -0.61 15.82
N LYS A 309 18.16 -1.85 15.50
CA LYS A 309 17.81 -2.50 14.22
C LYS A 309 17.16 -3.86 14.46
N TRP A 310 16.18 -4.17 13.65
CA TRP A 310 15.58 -5.49 13.58
C TRP A 310 15.50 -5.94 12.13
N ASN A 311 16.17 -7.05 11.77
CA ASN A 311 16.24 -7.57 10.40
C ASN A 311 16.63 -6.51 9.35
N GLY A 312 17.59 -5.64 9.68
CA GLY A 312 18.06 -4.55 8.82
C GLY A 312 17.16 -3.31 8.78
N ILE A 313 16.01 -3.32 9.45
CA ILE A 313 15.09 -2.19 9.55
C ILE A 313 15.42 -1.38 10.79
N ASP A 314 15.49 -0.05 10.65
CA ASP A 314 15.67 0.84 11.78
C ASP A 314 14.39 0.86 12.64
N VAL A 315 14.55 0.63 13.94
CA VAL A 315 13.44 0.61 14.89
C VAL A 315 13.70 1.59 16.03
N GLU A 316 12.68 2.33 16.42
CA GLU A 316 12.66 3.16 17.62
C GLU A 316 11.87 2.44 18.70
N ILE A 317 12.45 2.38 19.92
CA ILE A 317 11.80 1.77 21.08
C ILE A 317 11.45 2.87 22.05
N ASN A 318 10.18 3.00 22.38
CA ASN A 318 9.71 3.92 23.41
C ASN A 318 9.59 3.16 24.73
N MET A 319 10.32 3.64 25.74
CA MET A 319 10.34 3.10 27.09
C MET A 319 9.64 4.04 28.06
N GLU A 320 8.72 3.54 28.87
CA GLU A 320 8.21 4.24 30.03
C GLU A 320 9.26 4.20 31.14
N VAL A 321 9.61 5.36 31.72
CA VAL A 321 10.45 5.48 32.92
C VAL A 321 9.55 5.42 34.13
N MET A 322 9.77 4.46 35.01
CA MET A 322 8.91 4.17 36.14
C MET A 322 9.44 4.80 37.45
N LYS A 323 8.53 5.24 38.31
CA LYS A 323 8.83 5.83 39.62
C LYS A 323 9.78 4.97 40.48
N ASN A 324 9.75 3.66 40.27
CA ASN A 324 10.57 2.69 41.02
C ASN A 324 11.97 2.48 40.39
N GLY A 325 12.42 3.37 39.48
CA GLY A 325 13.78 3.40 38.96
C GLY A 325 14.12 2.39 37.86
N TYR A 326 13.12 1.80 37.20
CA TYR A 326 13.31 0.94 36.03
C TYR A 326 12.61 1.51 34.79
N GLU A 327 12.98 1.01 33.64
CA GLU A 327 12.29 1.29 32.38
C GLU A 327 11.48 0.07 31.92
N GLN A 328 10.41 0.30 31.14
CA GLN A 328 9.64 -0.77 30.53
C GLN A 328 9.23 -0.42 29.08
N PRO A 329 9.26 -1.38 28.13
CA PRO A 329 8.90 -1.08 26.75
C PRO A 329 7.41 -0.80 26.64
N TYR A 330 7.10 0.28 25.89
CA TYR A 330 5.74 0.73 25.61
C TYR A 330 5.36 0.55 24.15
N ALA A 331 6.24 0.91 23.22
CA ALA A 331 6.02 0.80 21.79
C ALA A 331 7.33 0.50 21.03
N ILE A 332 7.19 -0.17 19.89
CA ILE A 332 8.25 -0.31 18.87
C ILE A 332 7.72 0.33 17.59
N LEU A 333 8.44 1.32 17.07
CA LEU A 333 8.13 2.00 15.83
C LEU A 333 9.14 1.59 14.77
N PHE A 334 8.65 1.27 13.57
CA PHE A 334 9.47 0.78 12.45
C PHE A 334 9.62 1.90 11.43
N ASN A 335 10.85 2.40 11.26
CA ASN A 335 11.20 3.38 10.24
C ASN A 335 11.46 2.64 8.92
N LYS A 336 10.39 2.26 8.23
CA LYS A 336 10.46 1.73 6.86
C LYS A 336 10.63 2.91 5.92
N LYS A 337 11.84 3.05 5.37
CA LYS A 337 12.12 3.97 4.27
C LYS A 337 11.32 3.56 3.03
#